data_596952a21da7c0673dbecae168889b50
#
_entry.id   596952a21da7c0673dbecae168889b50
#
_cell.length_a   1.000
_cell.length_b   1.000
_cell.length_c   1.000
_cell.angle_alpha   90.00
_cell.angle_beta   90.00
_cell.angle_gamma   90.00
#
_symmetry.space_group_name_H-M   'P 1'
#
loop_
_entity.id
_entity.type
_entity.pdbx_description
1 polymer ?
#
loop_
_entity_poly.entity_id
_entity_poly.type
_entity_poly.pdbx_seq_one_letter_code
_entity_poly.pdbx_strand_id
1 'polypeptide(L)'
;DVCSTDLWFQEAVDAGRGSKQRERFWFRDGQGVNGELPPNNWKAVFGGGAWSRITEPDGTPGQWFLHTFTPWQPDFNWLNEDVVDYFDRMLRFWFDRGVDGFRVDAVTVVGKHPDLPDAPAVASAVAETDAWAFNPYTVFWPSAHDAWRHWREVVNQYEIDHPGRELVTVSEAYTPGKPDLLLRYVEPDQFHQSFTFDLLLSPWNALSFHKAAARSYQALHNAGATLTWALNNHDAHRVVTRYGRADAHLMSSWTGSNLVNSDAPVDLELGHRRARAAALLVLGLPGAAYLYMGEELGLPEVLDIPDSARQDPIFARTEGREKGRDGCRVPMPWTNSSERLAGFSTSANVESWMPQPEDWGSRSVESQDDDCSSMLALYRQALSCRVDMVKQGEEIHFIGDGTDGLFSFTRGSYAVVVNTSEDAVEIPQEIMAGRGLILGSQTGVFSTGEEASYIAANSAVWLG
;
A
#
# COMPACT_ATOMS: atom_id res chain seq x y z
N ASP A 1 -9.87 -11.50 -8.03
CA ASP A 1 -9.50 -12.90 -8.27
C ASP A 1 -10.37 -13.87 -7.47
N VAL A 2 -10.32 -15.13 -7.83
CA VAL A 2 -10.98 -16.22 -7.09
C VAL A 2 -9.94 -17.25 -6.68
N CYS A 3 -10.27 -18.03 -5.65
CA CYS A 3 -9.44 -19.19 -5.29
C CYS A 3 -9.60 -20.29 -6.35
N SER A 4 -8.53 -21.04 -6.65
CA SER A 4 -8.60 -22.21 -7.56
C SER A 4 -9.58 -23.30 -7.09
N THR A 5 -10.05 -23.24 -5.85
CA THR A 5 -11.13 -24.09 -5.30
C THR A 5 -12.52 -23.45 -5.42
N ASP A 6 -12.64 -22.24 -5.97
CA ASP A 6 -13.92 -21.59 -6.23
C ASP A 6 -14.76 -22.39 -7.24
N LEU A 7 -16.08 -22.37 -7.04
CA LEU A 7 -17.01 -23.14 -7.87
C LEU A 7 -16.93 -22.75 -9.35
N TRP A 8 -16.78 -21.47 -9.67
CA TRP A 8 -16.67 -21.01 -11.06
C TRP A 8 -15.43 -21.56 -11.76
N PHE A 9 -14.31 -21.61 -11.04
CA PHE A 9 -13.08 -22.17 -11.61
C PHE A 9 -13.18 -23.69 -11.73
N GLN A 10 -13.76 -24.39 -10.75
CA GLN A 10 -14.02 -25.84 -10.83
C GLN A 10 -14.98 -26.17 -11.97
N GLU A 11 -16.08 -25.43 -12.12
CA GLU A 11 -17.00 -25.57 -13.27
C GLU A 11 -16.26 -25.36 -14.61
N ALA A 12 -15.33 -24.41 -14.67
CA ALA A 12 -14.54 -24.17 -15.89
C ALA A 12 -13.60 -25.33 -16.21
N VAL A 13 -13.02 -25.97 -15.19
CA VAL A 13 -12.22 -27.19 -15.37
C VAL A 13 -13.10 -28.36 -15.85
N ASP A 14 -14.23 -28.61 -15.17
CA ASP A 14 -15.12 -29.75 -15.42
C ASP A 14 -15.84 -29.65 -16.77
N ALA A 15 -16.26 -28.46 -17.18
CA ALA A 15 -16.96 -28.22 -18.43
C ALA A 15 -16.12 -28.46 -19.68
N GLY A 16 -14.79 -28.47 -19.53
CA GLY A 16 -13.87 -28.80 -20.60
C GLY A 16 -13.65 -27.71 -21.63
N ARG A 17 -12.80 -28.01 -22.58
CA ARG A 17 -12.32 -27.12 -23.65
C ARG A 17 -13.48 -26.55 -24.49
N GLY A 18 -13.44 -25.23 -24.75
CA GLY A 18 -14.44 -24.54 -25.58
C GLY A 18 -15.78 -24.28 -24.88
N SER A 19 -15.88 -24.56 -23.59
CA SER A 19 -17.07 -24.25 -22.81
C SER A 19 -17.18 -22.78 -22.44
N LYS A 20 -18.41 -22.27 -22.27
CA LYS A 20 -18.65 -20.90 -21.76
C LYS A 20 -18.04 -20.66 -20.38
N GLN A 21 -18.01 -21.68 -19.54
CA GLN A 21 -17.42 -21.63 -18.22
C GLN A 21 -15.93 -21.34 -18.28
N ARG A 22 -15.19 -21.97 -19.23
CA ARG A 22 -13.76 -21.67 -19.45
C ARG A 22 -13.50 -20.27 -19.99
N GLU A 23 -14.42 -19.71 -20.76
CA GLU A 23 -14.29 -18.34 -21.30
C GLU A 23 -14.30 -17.26 -20.20
N ARG A 24 -14.76 -17.59 -18.98
CA ARG A 24 -14.69 -16.71 -17.80
C ARG A 24 -13.26 -16.49 -17.31
N PHE A 25 -12.33 -17.36 -17.71
CA PHE A 25 -10.92 -17.33 -17.33
C PHE A 25 -10.03 -17.35 -18.58
N TRP A 26 -8.76 -17.05 -18.41
CA TRP A 26 -7.80 -17.11 -19.50
C TRP A 26 -7.22 -18.54 -19.64
N PHE A 27 -7.88 -19.41 -20.40
CA PHE A 27 -7.36 -20.71 -20.77
C PHE A 27 -6.78 -20.69 -22.17
N ARG A 28 -5.61 -21.32 -22.37
CA ARG A 28 -4.94 -21.44 -23.66
C ARG A 28 -4.29 -22.82 -23.80
N ASP A 29 -4.12 -23.24 -25.06
CA ASP A 29 -3.33 -24.43 -25.37
C ASP A 29 -1.85 -24.12 -25.13
N GLY A 30 -1.10 -25.10 -24.62
CA GLY A 30 0.33 -24.99 -24.47
C GLY A 30 1.07 -25.10 -25.81
N GLN A 31 2.32 -24.70 -25.82
CA GLN A 31 3.26 -24.89 -26.90
C GLN A 31 3.93 -26.28 -26.82
N GLY A 32 4.68 -26.66 -27.87
CA GLY A 32 5.29 -27.97 -27.98
C GLY A 32 4.35 -29.01 -28.62
N VAL A 33 4.88 -30.23 -28.85
CA VAL A 33 4.15 -31.28 -29.58
C VAL A 33 2.93 -31.78 -28.80
N ASN A 34 3.05 -31.82 -27.46
CA ASN A 34 1.98 -32.28 -26.55
C ASN A 34 1.45 -31.16 -25.68
N GLY A 35 1.67 -29.89 -26.03
CA GLY A 35 1.27 -28.75 -25.24
C GLY A 35 1.97 -28.66 -23.88
N GLU A 36 3.18 -29.22 -23.76
CA GLU A 36 3.93 -29.33 -22.52
C GLU A 36 4.58 -28.03 -22.05
N LEU A 37 4.71 -27.04 -22.95
CA LEU A 37 5.23 -25.71 -22.63
C LEU A 37 4.08 -24.72 -22.44
N PRO A 38 4.25 -23.70 -21.58
CA PRO A 38 3.21 -22.67 -21.38
C PRO A 38 2.92 -21.90 -22.66
N PRO A 39 1.74 -21.26 -22.77
CA PRO A 39 1.34 -20.49 -23.95
C PRO A 39 2.27 -19.34 -24.32
N ASN A 40 2.93 -18.72 -23.33
CA ASN A 40 3.89 -17.63 -23.49
C ASN A 40 4.88 -17.60 -22.31
N ASN A 41 5.78 -16.61 -22.33
CA ASN A 41 6.88 -16.48 -21.37
C ASN A 41 6.53 -15.62 -20.14
N TRP A 42 5.26 -15.29 -19.87
CA TRP A 42 4.88 -14.36 -18.81
C TRP A 42 5.28 -14.87 -17.44
N LYS A 43 5.67 -13.92 -16.58
CA LYS A 43 6.08 -14.17 -15.20
C LYS A 43 4.99 -13.75 -14.23
N ALA A 44 4.86 -14.49 -13.12
CA ALA A 44 3.96 -14.16 -12.03
C ALA A 44 4.60 -13.19 -11.03
N VAL A 45 3.78 -12.39 -10.36
CA VAL A 45 4.20 -11.37 -9.38
C VAL A 45 5.04 -11.96 -8.25
N PHE A 46 4.67 -13.13 -7.75
CA PHE A 46 5.38 -13.79 -6.66
C PHE A 46 6.44 -14.81 -7.14
N GLY A 47 6.92 -14.65 -8.37
CA GLY A 47 7.96 -15.48 -8.95
C GLY A 47 7.42 -16.68 -9.75
N GLY A 48 8.27 -17.23 -10.59
CA GLY A 48 7.93 -18.33 -11.49
C GLY A 48 7.11 -17.91 -12.71
N GLY A 49 6.58 -18.89 -13.45
CA GLY A 49 5.71 -18.65 -14.60
C GLY A 49 4.30 -18.22 -14.19
N ALA A 50 3.63 -17.47 -15.08
CA ALA A 50 2.24 -17.02 -14.88
C ALA A 50 1.19 -18.03 -15.41
N TRP A 51 1.60 -19.21 -15.81
CA TRP A 51 0.72 -20.24 -16.34
C TRP A 51 0.84 -21.55 -15.58
N SER A 52 -0.30 -22.19 -15.30
CA SER A 52 -0.37 -23.54 -14.73
C SER A 52 -1.24 -24.43 -15.61
N ARG A 53 -0.80 -25.68 -15.81
CA ARG A 53 -1.55 -26.66 -16.60
C ARG A 53 -2.53 -27.42 -15.75
N ILE A 54 -3.79 -27.51 -16.18
CA ILE A 54 -4.77 -28.36 -15.54
C ILE A 54 -4.63 -29.81 -15.97
N THR A 55 -5.25 -30.71 -15.21
CA THR A 55 -5.60 -32.07 -15.66
C THR A 55 -7.06 -32.04 -16.06
N GLU A 56 -7.38 -32.51 -17.27
CA GLU A 56 -8.77 -32.62 -17.72
C GLU A 56 -9.53 -33.70 -16.94
N PRO A 57 -10.87 -33.67 -16.92
CA PRO A 57 -11.67 -34.67 -16.19
C PRO A 57 -11.40 -36.12 -16.56
N ASP A 58 -10.92 -36.39 -17.79
CA ASP A 58 -10.54 -37.72 -18.24
C ASP A 58 -9.13 -38.16 -17.82
N GLY A 59 -8.41 -37.31 -17.04
CA GLY A 59 -7.07 -37.56 -16.54
C GLY A 59 -5.95 -37.19 -17.53
N THR A 60 -6.27 -36.63 -18.70
CA THR A 60 -5.27 -36.19 -19.65
C THR A 60 -4.71 -34.81 -19.31
N PRO A 61 -3.46 -34.48 -19.74
CA PRO A 61 -2.94 -33.12 -19.61
C PRO A 61 -3.77 -32.12 -20.41
N GLY A 62 -4.32 -31.12 -19.71
CA GLY A 62 -5.25 -30.15 -20.28
C GLY A 62 -4.62 -28.86 -20.77
N GLN A 63 -5.46 -27.82 -20.83
CA GLN A 63 -5.04 -26.47 -21.15
C GLN A 63 -4.30 -25.83 -19.97
N TRP A 64 -3.64 -24.71 -20.26
CA TRP A 64 -3.00 -23.85 -19.27
C TRP A 64 -3.95 -22.70 -18.92
N PHE A 65 -4.03 -22.36 -17.62
CA PHE A 65 -4.74 -21.17 -17.16
C PHE A 65 -3.74 -20.11 -16.67
N LEU A 66 -4.10 -18.84 -16.90
CA LEU A 66 -3.31 -17.69 -16.48
C LEU A 66 -3.58 -17.40 -15.00
N HIS A 67 -2.49 -17.06 -14.27
CA HIS A 67 -2.54 -16.50 -12.93
C HIS A 67 -1.45 -15.43 -12.77
N THR A 68 -1.84 -14.18 -12.67
CA THR A 68 -0.87 -13.07 -12.53
C THR A 68 -0.10 -13.16 -11.21
N PHE A 69 -0.70 -13.72 -10.15
CA PHE A 69 -0.11 -13.80 -8.82
C PHE A 69 0.35 -15.23 -8.48
N THR A 70 -0.56 -16.10 -8.14
CA THR A 70 -0.25 -17.50 -7.76
C THR A 70 -1.13 -18.49 -8.50
N PRO A 71 -0.73 -19.77 -8.60
CA PRO A 71 -1.59 -20.82 -9.18
C PRO A 71 -2.93 -21.00 -8.46
N TRP A 72 -3.05 -20.49 -7.24
CA TRP A 72 -4.30 -20.52 -6.48
C TRP A 72 -5.25 -19.37 -6.80
N GLN A 73 -4.82 -18.41 -7.64
CA GLN A 73 -5.54 -17.20 -8.00
C GLN A 73 -5.69 -17.11 -9.53
N PRO A 74 -6.57 -17.93 -10.16
CA PRO A 74 -6.82 -17.85 -11.60
C PRO A 74 -7.33 -16.47 -12.01
N ASP A 75 -6.78 -15.92 -13.10
CA ASP A 75 -7.19 -14.62 -13.60
C ASP A 75 -8.53 -14.70 -14.33
N PHE A 76 -9.48 -13.86 -13.94
CA PHE A 76 -10.70 -13.65 -14.70
C PHE A 76 -10.43 -13.03 -16.07
N ASN A 77 -11.23 -13.44 -17.04
CA ASN A 77 -11.30 -12.77 -18.34
C ASN A 77 -12.31 -11.61 -18.28
N TRP A 78 -11.84 -10.41 -18.03
CA TRP A 78 -12.67 -9.21 -17.93
C TRP A 78 -13.32 -8.77 -19.24
N LEU A 79 -13.02 -9.43 -20.37
CA LEU A 79 -13.73 -9.26 -21.64
C LEU A 79 -14.99 -10.13 -21.72
N ASN A 80 -15.23 -10.99 -20.74
CA ASN A 80 -16.38 -11.88 -20.67
C ASN A 80 -17.53 -11.24 -19.90
N GLU A 81 -18.72 -11.19 -20.50
CA GLU A 81 -19.91 -10.56 -19.94
C GLU A 81 -20.35 -11.21 -18.61
N ASP A 82 -20.27 -12.55 -18.48
CA ASP A 82 -20.60 -13.24 -17.22
C ASP A 82 -19.74 -12.73 -16.05
N VAL A 83 -18.46 -12.40 -16.31
CA VAL A 83 -17.55 -11.86 -15.31
C VAL A 83 -17.96 -10.44 -14.93
N VAL A 84 -18.23 -9.58 -15.89
CA VAL A 84 -18.70 -8.21 -15.66
C VAL A 84 -19.98 -8.23 -14.82
N ASP A 85 -20.99 -8.99 -15.24
CA ASP A 85 -22.27 -9.13 -14.54
C ASP A 85 -22.10 -9.68 -13.10
N TYR A 86 -21.14 -10.58 -12.89
CA TYR A 86 -20.85 -11.10 -11.56
C TYR A 86 -20.38 -10.01 -10.62
N PHE A 87 -19.45 -9.19 -11.07
CA PHE A 87 -18.89 -8.10 -10.26
C PHE A 87 -19.91 -6.98 -10.02
N ASP A 88 -20.80 -6.70 -10.99
CA ASP A 88 -21.91 -5.76 -10.78
C ASP A 88 -22.83 -6.21 -9.65
N ARG A 89 -23.20 -7.50 -9.67
CA ARG A 89 -24.00 -8.09 -8.58
C ARG A 89 -23.26 -8.08 -7.25
N MET A 90 -21.95 -8.34 -7.26
CA MET A 90 -21.10 -8.31 -6.06
C MET A 90 -21.05 -6.91 -5.45
N LEU A 91 -20.85 -5.86 -6.26
CA LEU A 91 -20.84 -4.47 -5.80
C LEU A 91 -22.17 -4.11 -5.14
N ARG A 92 -23.29 -4.33 -5.84
CA ARG A 92 -24.64 -4.05 -5.32
C ARG A 92 -24.96 -4.86 -4.06
N PHE A 93 -24.59 -6.13 -4.02
CA PHE A 93 -24.76 -6.99 -2.84
C PHE A 93 -24.14 -6.40 -1.57
N TRP A 94 -22.96 -5.82 -1.68
CA TRP A 94 -22.27 -5.22 -0.53
C TRP A 94 -22.81 -3.83 -0.22
N PHE A 95 -23.15 -3.02 -1.21
CA PHE A 95 -23.79 -1.73 -1.01
C PHE A 95 -25.14 -1.88 -0.29
N ASP A 96 -25.95 -2.87 -0.65
CA ASP A 96 -27.23 -3.20 0.02
C ASP A 96 -27.04 -3.59 1.49
N ARG A 97 -25.83 -4.03 1.86
CA ARG A 97 -25.46 -4.37 3.24
C ARG A 97 -24.82 -3.23 4.01
N GLY A 98 -24.78 -2.06 3.42
CA GLY A 98 -24.27 -0.85 4.08
C GLY A 98 -22.78 -0.59 3.91
N VAL A 99 -22.09 -1.27 2.99
CA VAL A 99 -20.71 -0.94 2.64
C VAL A 99 -20.68 0.37 1.87
N ASP A 100 -19.85 1.32 2.29
CA ASP A 100 -19.77 2.67 1.71
C ASP A 100 -18.71 2.81 0.61
N GLY A 101 -18.05 1.72 0.23
CA GLY A 101 -17.08 1.72 -0.86
C GLY A 101 -16.12 0.54 -0.84
N PHE A 102 -15.17 0.57 -1.76
CA PHE A 102 -14.19 -0.49 -1.95
C PHE A 102 -12.78 0.04 -2.17
N ARG A 103 -11.82 -0.61 -1.54
CA ARG A 103 -10.43 -0.60 -2.00
C ARG A 103 -10.28 -1.71 -3.04
N VAL A 104 -9.89 -1.35 -4.25
CA VAL A 104 -9.75 -2.28 -5.37
C VAL A 104 -8.29 -2.61 -5.59
N ASP A 105 -7.99 -3.89 -5.42
CA ASP A 105 -6.65 -4.44 -5.48
C ASP A 105 -6.10 -4.51 -6.91
N ALA A 106 -4.81 -4.30 -7.07
CA ALA A 106 -4.02 -4.62 -8.28
C ALA A 106 -4.64 -4.16 -9.62
N VAL A 107 -5.27 -2.98 -9.63
CA VAL A 107 -6.03 -2.48 -10.80
C VAL A 107 -5.19 -2.35 -12.08
N THR A 108 -3.87 -2.32 -11.97
CA THR A 108 -2.95 -2.11 -13.09
C THR A 108 -2.67 -3.36 -13.92
N VAL A 109 -3.04 -4.53 -13.41
CA VAL A 109 -2.74 -5.83 -14.06
C VAL A 109 -4.00 -6.62 -14.45
N VAL A 110 -5.18 -6.03 -14.36
CA VAL A 110 -6.45 -6.67 -14.71
C VAL A 110 -6.62 -6.83 -16.23
N GLY A 111 -6.27 -5.79 -16.99
CA GLY A 111 -6.32 -5.82 -18.45
C GLY A 111 -5.26 -6.74 -19.05
N LYS A 112 -5.61 -7.42 -20.14
CA LYS A 112 -4.70 -8.30 -20.89
C LYS A 112 -4.80 -8.03 -22.38
N HIS A 113 -3.68 -8.12 -23.09
CA HIS A 113 -3.70 -8.18 -24.55
C HIS A 113 -4.46 -9.44 -24.98
N PRO A 114 -5.46 -9.37 -25.89
CA PRO A 114 -6.31 -10.52 -26.23
C PRO A 114 -5.56 -11.71 -26.83
N ASP A 115 -4.49 -11.45 -27.58
CA ASP A 115 -3.67 -12.49 -28.22
C ASP A 115 -2.59 -13.06 -27.29
N LEU A 116 -2.36 -12.48 -26.11
CA LEU A 116 -1.38 -12.92 -25.10
C LEU A 116 0.01 -13.20 -25.70
N PRO A 117 0.64 -12.25 -26.43
CA PRO A 117 1.95 -12.49 -27.06
C PRO A 117 3.04 -12.63 -26.00
N ASP A 118 4.20 -13.17 -26.41
CA ASP A 118 5.40 -13.21 -25.56
C ASP A 118 5.78 -11.81 -25.07
N ALA A 119 6.05 -11.68 -23.77
CA ALA A 119 6.57 -10.44 -23.22
C ALA A 119 8.01 -10.18 -23.72
N PRO A 120 8.40 -8.90 -23.91
CA PRO A 120 9.77 -8.56 -24.25
C PRO A 120 10.77 -9.10 -23.22
N ALA A 121 11.97 -9.44 -23.68
CA ALA A 121 13.05 -9.85 -22.80
C ALA A 121 13.43 -8.69 -21.86
N VAL A 122 13.52 -8.97 -20.57
CA VAL A 122 14.03 -8.01 -19.57
C VAL A 122 15.53 -8.13 -19.41
N ALA A 123 16.18 -7.06 -18.95
CA ALA A 123 17.62 -7.10 -18.69
C ALA A 123 17.95 -8.13 -17.60
N SER A 124 19.12 -8.79 -17.75
CA SER A 124 19.56 -9.83 -16.80
C SER A 124 19.78 -9.34 -15.36
N ALA A 125 19.86 -8.02 -15.16
CA ALA A 125 19.96 -7.41 -13.83
C ALA A 125 18.61 -7.26 -13.12
N VAL A 126 17.48 -7.49 -13.82
CA VAL A 126 16.14 -7.46 -13.21
C VAL A 126 15.93 -8.75 -12.43
N ALA A 127 15.53 -8.63 -11.17
CA ALA A 127 15.18 -9.79 -10.36
C ALA A 127 14.00 -10.55 -10.98
N GLU A 128 13.99 -11.88 -10.85
CA GLU A 128 12.91 -12.70 -11.40
C GLU A 128 11.53 -12.28 -10.87
N THR A 129 11.47 -11.89 -9.60
CA THR A 129 10.27 -11.39 -8.93
C THR A 129 9.80 -10.02 -9.41
N ASP A 130 10.63 -9.27 -10.14
CA ASP A 130 10.27 -7.97 -10.69
C ASP A 130 9.99 -8.03 -12.21
N ALA A 131 10.30 -9.15 -12.85
CA ALA A 131 10.19 -9.29 -14.31
C ALA A 131 8.76 -9.10 -14.86
N TRP A 132 7.73 -9.44 -14.07
CA TRP A 132 6.32 -9.23 -14.41
C TRP A 132 5.98 -7.76 -14.67
N ALA A 133 6.62 -6.83 -13.95
CA ALA A 133 6.35 -5.39 -14.02
C ALA A 133 6.75 -4.78 -15.37
N PHE A 134 7.58 -5.49 -16.15
CA PHE A 134 8.02 -5.07 -17.48
C PHE A 134 7.19 -5.68 -18.62
N ASN A 135 6.11 -6.42 -18.30
CA ASN A 135 5.22 -6.99 -19.32
C ASN A 135 4.18 -5.96 -19.78
N PRO A 136 4.33 -5.33 -20.97
CA PRO A 136 3.42 -4.28 -21.45
C PRO A 136 2.06 -4.82 -21.89
N TYR A 137 1.89 -6.13 -21.96
CA TYR A 137 0.69 -6.80 -22.43
C TYR A 137 -0.31 -7.12 -21.29
N THR A 138 0.07 -6.80 -20.06
CA THR A 138 -0.80 -6.88 -18.88
C THR A 138 -0.66 -5.64 -17.99
N VAL A 139 0.58 -5.19 -17.68
CA VAL A 139 0.79 -4.03 -16.81
C VAL A 139 0.36 -2.76 -17.55
N PHE A 140 -0.61 -2.05 -16.96
CA PHE A 140 -1.26 -0.85 -17.55
C PHE A 140 -1.93 -1.10 -18.90
N TRP A 141 -2.36 -2.32 -19.19
CA TRP A 141 -3.06 -2.61 -20.44
C TRP A 141 -4.40 -1.86 -20.50
N PRO A 142 -4.72 -1.16 -21.61
CA PRO A 142 -5.85 -0.21 -21.68
C PRO A 142 -7.22 -0.79 -21.35
N SER A 143 -7.49 -2.06 -21.63
CA SER A 143 -8.82 -2.66 -21.36
C SER A 143 -9.18 -2.73 -19.87
N ALA A 144 -8.21 -2.55 -18.95
CA ALA A 144 -8.52 -2.40 -17.53
C ALA A 144 -9.40 -1.16 -17.27
N HIS A 145 -9.15 -0.06 -17.98
CA HIS A 145 -9.91 1.18 -17.79
C HIS A 145 -11.38 1.06 -18.20
N ASP A 146 -11.71 0.16 -19.14
CA ASP A 146 -13.11 -0.09 -19.53
C ASP A 146 -13.89 -0.72 -18.38
N ALA A 147 -13.27 -1.68 -17.65
CA ALA A 147 -13.86 -2.26 -16.44
C ALA A 147 -14.08 -1.20 -15.34
N TRP A 148 -13.11 -0.29 -15.14
CA TRP A 148 -13.20 0.72 -14.09
C TRP A 148 -14.22 1.81 -14.40
N ARG A 149 -14.40 2.21 -15.66
CA ARG A 149 -15.50 3.09 -16.10
C ARG A 149 -16.85 2.45 -15.87
N HIS A 150 -16.98 1.18 -16.25
CA HIS A 150 -18.22 0.44 -16.01
C HIS A 150 -18.54 0.36 -14.50
N TRP A 151 -17.56 0.07 -13.66
CA TRP A 151 -17.76 0.06 -12.20
C TRP A 151 -18.18 1.44 -11.65
N ARG A 152 -17.60 2.52 -12.19
CA ARG A 152 -18.02 3.87 -11.82
C ARG A 152 -19.47 4.15 -12.20
N GLU A 153 -19.91 3.68 -13.36
CA GLU A 153 -21.32 3.77 -13.76
C GLU A 153 -22.24 3.01 -12.79
N VAL A 154 -21.84 1.79 -12.35
CA VAL A 154 -22.59 1.03 -11.35
C VAL A 154 -22.69 1.77 -10.02
N VAL A 155 -21.60 2.38 -9.56
CA VAL A 155 -21.57 3.19 -8.32
C VAL A 155 -22.48 4.40 -8.44
N ASN A 156 -22.34 5.18 -9.49
CA ASN A 156 -23.15 6.39 -9.73
C ASN A 156 -24.65 6.05 -9.84
N GLN A 157 -24.99 4.95 -10.52
CA GLN A 157 -26.39 4.51 -10.65
C GLN A 157 -26.95 4.06 -9.29
N TYR A 158 -26.14 3.37 -8.47
CA TYR A 158 -26.57 2.96 -7.13
C TYR A 158 -26.86 4.18 -6.24
N GLU A 159 -26.05 5.24 -6.29
CA GLU A 159 -26.28 6.47 -5.53
C GLU A 159 -27.55 7.21 -6.01
N ILE A 160 -27.83 7.22 -7.31
CA ILE A 160 -29.07 7.78 -7.86
C ILE A 160 -30.29 7.00 -7.34
N ASP A 161 -30.21 5.66 -7.33
CA ASP A 161 -31.31 4.78 -6.89
C ASP A 161 -31.50 4.84 -5.36
N HIS A 162 -30.48 5.27 -4.58
CA HIS A 162 -30.45 5.31 -3.13
C HIS A 162 -30.03 6.69 -2.60
N PRO A 163 -30.88 7.73 -2.69
CA PRO A 163 -30.55 9.08 -2.26
C PRO A 163 -30.07 9.15 -0.81
N GLY A 164 -28.93 9.80 -0.59
CA GLY A 164 -28.27 9.92 0.72
C GLY A 164 -27.18 8.89 0.99
N ARG A 165 -26.95 7.95 0.07
CA ARG A 165 -25.73 7.13 0.06
C ARG A 165 -24.63 7.90 -0.68
N GLU A 166 -23.45 7.90 -0.09
CA GLU A 166 -22.21 8.42 -0.69
C GLU A 166 -21.21 7.28 -0.72
N LEU A 167 -20.79 6.88 -1.93
CA LEU A 167 -19.92 5.73 -2.11
C LEU A 167 -18.54 6.18 -2.60
N VAL A 168 -17.49 5.59 -2.05
CA VAL A 168 -16.11 5.91 -2.42
C VAL A 168 -15.36 4.66 -2.87
N THR A 169 -14.71 4.76 -4.02
CA THR A 169 -13.80 3.71 -4.50
C THR A 169 -12.36 4.23 -4.53
N VAL A 170 -11.42 3.42 -4.02
CA VAL A 170 -10.00 3.71 -4.06
C VAL A 170 -9.25 2.59 -4.76
N SER A 171 -8.44 2.94 -5.75
CA SER A 171 -7.63 1.97 -6.50
C SER A 171 -6.24 1.81 -5.92
N GLU A 172 -5.75 0.57 -5.94
CA GLU A 172 -4.34 0.31 -5.78
C GLU A 172 -3.66 0.25 -7.15
N ALA A 173 -3.22 1.43 -7.61
CA ALA A 173 -2.44 1.56 -8.82
C ALA A 173 -0.97 1.81 -8.45
N TYR A 174 -0.12 0.77 -8.57
CA TYR A 174 1.29 0.92 -8.25
C TYR A 174 2.04 1.66 -9.37
N THR A 175 2.16 2.97 -9.22
CA THR A 175 2.72 3.88 -10.22
C THR A 175 3.80 4.81 -9.64
N PRO A 176 4.77 4.33 -8.86
CA PRO A 176 5.72 5.23 -8.19
C PRO A 176 6.50 6.04 -9.22
N GLY A 177 6.57 7.35 -8.97
CA GLY A 177 7.25 8.29 -9.86
C GLY A 177 6.56 8.55 -11.20
N LYS A 178 5.34 8.02 -11.42
CA LYS A 178 4.60 8.13 -12.69
C LYS A 178 3.19 8.72 -12.47
N PRO A 179 3.08 9.98 -12.09
CA PRO A 179 1.80 10.61 -11.76
C PRO A 179 0.83 10.63 -12.95
N ASP A 180 1.32 10.75 -14.18
CA ASP A 180 0.49 10.73 -15.38
C ASP A 180 -0.25 9.39 -15.57
N LEU A 181 0.38 8.28 -15.17
CA LEU A 181 -0.29 6.98 -15.16
C LEU A 181 -1.31 6.89 -14.03
N LEU A 182 -0.99 7.45 -12.86
CA LEU A 182 -1.91 7.48 -11.72
C LEU A 182 -3.18 8.25 -12.05
N LEU A 183 -3.05 9.41 -12.70
CA LEU A 183 -4.16 10.26 -13.09
C LEU A 183 -5.20 9.54 -13.93
N ARG A 184 -4.78 8.59 -14.76
CA ARG A 184 -5.71 7.80 -15.58
C ARG A 184 -6.69 6.96 -14.77
N TYR A 185 -6.33 6.58 -13.54
CA TYR A 185 -7.20 5.80 -12.64
C TYR A 185 -8.17 6.68 -11.83
N VAL A 186 -7.94 8.00 -11.78
CA VAL A 186 -8.78 8.96 -11.05
C VAL A 186 -9.42 10.00 -12.00
N GLU A 187 -9.54 9.67 -13.29
CA GLU A 187 -10.39 10.41 -14.20
C GLU A 187 -11.83 10.43 -13.66
N PRO A 188 -12.64 11.48 -13.95
CA PRO A 188 -13.98 11.65 -13.36
C PRO A 188 -14.92 10.46 -13.54
N ASP A 189 -14.69 9.62 -14.54
CA ASP A 189 -15.45 8.43 -14.88
C ASP A 189 -14.82 7.13 -14.35
N GLN A 190 -13.81 7.21 -13.47
CA GLN A 190 -13.13 6.04 -12.87
C GLN A 190 -13.17 6.09 -11.34
N PHE A 191 -12.07 5.71 -10.65
CA PHE A 191 -12.04 5.69 -9.19
C PHE A 191 -12.08 7.09 -8.59
N HIS A 192 -12.65 7.22 -7.40
CA HIS A 192 -12.66 8.48 -6.65
C HIS A 192 -11.27 8.86 -6.14
N GLN A 193 -10.48 7.86 -5.78
CA GLN A 193 -9.14 8.00 -5.24
C GLN A 193 -8.22 6.89 -5.78
N SER A 194 -6.94 7.14 -5.72
CA SER A 194 -5.90 6.11 -5.94
C SER A 194 -4.78 6.31 -4.94
N PHE A 195 -4.21 5.21 -4.41
CA PHE A 195 -3.06 5.31 -3.53
C PHE A 195 -1.86 5.92 -4.25
N THR A 196 -1.18 6.83 -3.56
CA THR A 196 0.14 7.32 -3.94
C THR A 196 1.20 6.65 -3.06
N PHE A 197 2.15 5.95 -3.68
CA PHE A 197 3.19 5.22 -2.94
C PHE A 197 4.53 5.96 -2.86
N ASP A 198 4.66 7.10 -3.53
CA ASP A 198 5.92 7.85 -3.60
C ASP A 198 6.45 8.22 -2.21
N LEU A 199 5.58 8.69 -1.31
CA LEU A 199 5.98 9.05 0.05
C LEU A 199 6.32 7.82 0.89
N LEU A 200 5.53 6.74 0.78
CA LEU A 200 5.79 5.46 1.44
C LEU A 200 7.17 4.91 1.07
N LEU A 201 7.55 5.02 -0.20
CA LEU A 201 8.83 4.55 -0.73
C LEU A 201 10.01 5.50 -0.47
N SER A 202 9.74 6.72 0.02
CA SER A 202 10.78 7.71 0.27
C SER A 202 11.65 7.31 1.47
N PRO A 203 12.99 7.38 1.35
CA PRO A 203 13.88 7.29 2.50
C PRO A 203 13.69 8.48 3.44
N TRP A 204 14.23 8.40 4.66
CA TRP A 204 14.22 9.51 5.61
C TRP A 204 15.15 10.63 5.14
N ASN A 205 14.62 11.49 4.26
CA ASN A 205 15.37 12.58 3.64
C ASN A 205 14.42 13.68 3.13
N ALA A 206 14.65 14.94 3.50
CA ALA A 206 13.77 16.06 3.18
C ALA A 206 13.61 16.30 1.67
N LEU A 207 14.69 16.21 0.89
CA LEU A 207 14.63 16.34 -0.57
C LEU A 207 13.78 15.24 -1.21
N SER A 208 13.86 14.00 -0.69
CA SER A 208 13.05 12.89 -1.17
C SER A 208 11.57 13.10 -0.83
N PHE A 209 11.25 13.56 0.38
CA PHE A 209 9.90 13.92 0.78
C PHE A 209 9.34 15.07 -0.07
N HIS A 210 10.15 16.10 -0.29
CA HIS A 210 9.75 17.22 -1.14
C HIS A 210 9.41 16.75 -2.57
N LYS A 211 10.29 15.96 -3.20
CA LYS A 211 10.07 15.44 -4.55
C LYS A 211 8.82 14.57 -4.63
N ALA A 212 8.59 13.69 -3.65
CA ALA A 212 7.43 12.81 -3.60
C ALA A 212 6.13 13.61 -3.40
N ALA A 213 6.10 14.48 -2.38
CA ALA A 213 4.91 15.26 -2.04
C ALA A 213 4.57 16.30 -3.12
N ALA A 214 5.56 17.06 -3.61
CA ALA A 214 5.32 18.09 -4.62
C ALA A 214 4.85 17.50 -5.95
N ARG A 215 5.44 16.37 -6.39
CA ARG A 215 5.04 15.67 -7.62
C ARG A 215 3.58 15.21 -7.53
N SER A 216 3.23 14.51 -6.45
CA SER A 216 1.87 14.01 -6.25
C SER A 216 0.87 15.15 -6.09
N TYR A 217 1.24 16.18 -5.32
CA TYR A 217 0.41 17.35 -5.13
C TYR A 217 0.13 18.08 -6.46
N GLN A 218 1.18 18.40 -7.23
CA GLN A 218 1.00 19.11 -8.50
C GLN A 218 0.13 18.34 -9.48
N ALA A 219 0.34 17.03 -9.60
CA ALA A 219 -0.41 16.20 -10.53
C ALA A 219 -1.88 16.08 -10.14
N LEU A 220 -2.17 15.62 -8.93
CA LEU A 220 -3.52 15.30 -8.48
C LEU A 220 -4.34 16.57 -8.18
N HIS A 221 -3.75 17.54 -7.49
CA HIS A 221 -4.43 18.80 -7.17
C HIS A 221 -4.83 19.57 -8.43
N ASN A 222 -3.93 19.69 -9.43
CA ASN A 222 -4.24 20.37 -10.69
C ASN A 222 -5.32 19.63 -11.50
N ALA A 223 -5.44 18.33 -11.33
CA ALA A 223 -6.51 17.52 -11.94
C ALA A 223 -7.82 17.53 -11.14
N GLY A 224 -7.86 18.19 -9.98
CA GLY A 224 -9.02 18.17 -9.09
C GLY A 224 -9.27 16.81 -8.42
N ALA A 225 -8.27 15.94 -8.40
CA ALA A 225 -8.35 14.60 -7.78
C ALA A 225 -7.93 14.64 -6.31
N THR A 226 -8.51 13.78 -5.49
CA THR A 226 -8.17 13.68 -4.07
C THR A 226 -6.77 13.10 -3.88
N LEU A 227 -5.93 13.82 -3.14
CA LEU A 227 -4.62 13.35 -2.70
C LEU A 227 -4.77 12.22 -1.67
N THR A 228 -3.84 11.27 -1.70
CA THR A 228 -3.79 10.16 -0.73
C THR A 228 -2.36 9.98 -0.22
N TRP A 229 -2.21 9.72 1.06
CA TRP A 229 -0.91 9.58 1.71
C TRP A 229 -0.89 8.38 2.64
N ALA A 230 0.18 7.63 2.63
CA ALA A 230 0.43 6.52 3.53
C ALA A 230 1.92 6.40 3.86
N LEU A 231 2.23 5.92 5.06
CA LEU A 231 3.59 5.56 5.48
C LEU A 231 3.78 4.05 5.55
N ASN A 232 2.71 3.33 5.80
CA ASN A 232 2.68 1.89 5.95
C ASN A 232 1.48 1.29 5.23
N ASN A 233 1.59 0.02 4.89
CA ASN A 233 0.49 -0.84 4.49
C ASN A 233 0.85 -2.30 4.78
N HIS A 234 -0.03 -3.23 4.41
CA HIS A 234 0.18 -4.68 4.59
C HIS A 234 1.21 -5.30 3.63
N ASP A 235 1.81 -4.50 2.75
CA ASP A 235 2.79 -4.94 1.75
C ASP A 235 4.17 -4.30 1.98
N ALA A 236 4.26 -3.25 2.79
CA ALA A 236 5.49 -2.52 2.99
C ALA A 236 6.09 -2.73 4.39
N HIS A 237 7.40 -2.79 4.42
CA HIS A 237 8.19 -2.83 5.65
C HIS A 237 7.81 -1.67 6.59
N ARG A 238 7.53 -1.95 7.88
CA ARG A 238 7.02 -0.95 8.82
C ARG A 238 7.97 0.22 9.00
N VAL A 239 7.40 1.43 9.06
CA VAL A 239 8.13 2.71 9.07
C VAL A 239 9.15 2.81 10.21
N VAL A 240 8.84 2.32 11.40
CA VAL A 240 9.77 2.36 12.55
C VAL A 240 11.05 1.61 12.24
N THR A 241 10.94 0.37 11.79
CA THR A 241 12.12 -0.44 11.43
C THR A 241 12.80 0.14 10.20
N ARG A 242 12.03 0.51 9.17
CA ARG A 242 12.57 1.08 7.93
C ARG A 242 13.41 2.34 8.18
N TYR A 243 12.89 3.30 8.94
CA TYR A 243 13.60 4.54 9.23
C TYR A 243 14.68 4.44 10.32
N GLY A 244 14.70 3.32 11.04
CA GLY A 244 15.80 2.99 11.96
C GLY A 244 16.99 2.30 11.30
N ARG A 245 16.94 2.01 9.98
CA ARG A 245 17.98 1.29 9.24
C ARG A 245 18.89 2.22 8.46
N ALA A 246 20.19 1.93 8.45
CA ALA A 246 21.16 2.65 7.63
C ALA A 246 20.97 2.40 6.12
N ASP A 247 20.45 1.23 5.75
CA ASP A 247 20.21 0.79 4.38
C ASP A 247 18.79 1.09 3.85
N ALA A 248 17.98 1.85 4.58
CA ALA A 248 16.61 2.22 4.18
C ALA A 248 16.55 2.92 2.80
N HIS A 249 17.59 3.65 2.42
CA HIS A 249 17.70 4.30 1.12
C HIS A 249 17.84 3.32 -0.05
N LEU A 250 18.12 2.04 0.23
CA LEU A 250 18.20 0.96 -0.76
C LEU A 250 16.86 0.27 -1.02
N MET A 251 15.78 0.72 -0.40
CA MET A 251 14.45 0.18 -0.67
C MET A 251 14.13 0.35 -2.16
N SER A 252 14.17 -0.74 -2.89
CA SER A 252 14.04 -0.75 -4.36
C SER A 252 12.75 -1.39 -4.85
N SER A 253 12.11 -2.21 -4.02
CA SER A 253 10.87 -2.91 -4.37
C SER A 253 9.67 -2.34 -3.61
N TRP A 254 8.48 -2.52 -4.17
CA TRP A 254 7.22 -2.10 -3.56
C TRP A 254 6.92 -2.80 -2.23
N THR A 255 7.50 -3.97 -2.00
CA THR A 255 7.39 -4.74 -0.75
C THR A 255 8.49 -4.39 0.25
N GLY A 256 9.58 -3.75 -0.17
CA GLY A 256 10.77 -3.62 0.67
C GLY A 256 11.43 -4.96 1.00
N SER A 257 11.21 -6.01 0.18
CA SER A 257 11.74 -7.35 0.40
C SER A 257 13.27 -7.36 0.53
N ASN A 258 13.95 -6.47 -0.20
CA ASN A 258 15.40 -6.29 -0.06
C ASN A 258 15.80 -5.81 1.35
N LEU A 259 14.95 -5.05 2.06
CA LEU A 259 15.20 -4.67 3.46
C LEU A 259 14.93 -5.83 4.42
N VAL A 260 13.88 -6.60 4.19
CA VAL A 260 13.55 -7.78 5.03
C VAL A 260 14.64 -8.85 4.95
N ASN A 261 15.27 -8.99 3.79
CA ASN A 261 16.38 -9.94 3.57
C ASN A 261 17.74 -9.41 4.04
N SER A 262 17.84 -8.13 4.43
CA SER A 262 19.08 -7.50 4.84
C SER A 262 19.37 -7.74 6.32
N ASP A 263 20.63 -8.02 6.67
CA ASP A 263 21.14 -8.14 8.03
C ASP A 263 21.62 -6.80 8.63
N ALA A 264 21.36 -5.67 7.96
CA ALA A 264 21.76 -4.35 8.48
C ALA A 264 21.09 -4.08 9.83
N PRO A 265 21.83 -3.54 10.81
CA PRO A 265 21.29 -3.28 12.14
C PRO A 265 20.16 -2.24 12.08
N VAL A 266 19.21 -2.40 13.01
CA VAL A 266 18.08 -1.48 13.19
C VAL A 266 18.25 -0.72 14.52
N ASP A 267 18.31 0.60 14.45
CA ASP A 267 18.18 1.49 15.59
C ASP A 267 16.70 1.82 15.80
N LEU A 268 16.03 1.07 16.67
CA LEU A 268 14.60 1.25 16.93
C LEU A 268 14.28 2.58 17.61
N GLU A 269 15.20 3.13 18.43
CA GLU A 269 14.97 4.43 19.08
C GLU A 269 14.96 5.56 18.04
N LEU A 270 15.96 5.58 17.15
CA LEU A 270 15.99 6.49 16.01
C LEU A 270 14.78 6.28 15.10
N GLY A 271 14.45 5.03 14.82
CA GLY A 271 13.29 4.66 14.00
C GLY A 271 11.97 5.20 14.57
N HIS A 272 11.76 5.07 15.88
CA HIS A 272 10.59 5.63 16.57
C HIS A 272 10.55 7.16 16.46
N ARG A 273 11.67 7.84 16.69
CA ARG A 273 11.77 9.29 16.59
C ARG A 273 11.38 9.78 15.19
N ARG A 274 11.94 9.14 14.17
CA ARG A 274 11.64 9.45 12.76
C ARG A 274 10.21 9.11 12.37
N ALA A 275 9.67 7.98 12.85
CA ALA A 275 8.28 7.60 12.60
C ALA A 275 7.28 8.59 13.19
N ARG A 276 7.53 9.11 14.40
CA ARG A 276 6.73 10.18 15.01
C ARG A 276 6.73 11.45 14.17
N ALA A 277 7.88 11.84 13.66
CA ALA A 277 8.00 13.01 12.78
C ALA A 277 7.30 12.77 11.43
N ALA A 278 7.44 11.58 10.85
CA ALA A 278 6.77 11.20 9.61
C ALA A 278 5.24 11.17 9.76
N ALA A 279 4.72 10.75 10.92
CA ALA A 279 3.28 10.82 11.21
C ALA A 279 2.75 12.25 11.12
N LEU A 280 3.45 13.24 11.71
CA LEU A 280 3.08 14.65 11.60
C LEU A 280 3.21 15.17 10.17
N LEU A 281 4.21 14.70 9.39
CA LEU A 281 4.32 15.02 7.98
C LEU A 281 3.06 14.59 7.22
N VAL A 282 2.70 13.31 7.29
CA VAL A 282 1.56 12.74 6.55
C VAL A 282 0.24 13.34 6.99
N LEU A 283 0.03 13.47 8.30
CA LEU A 283 -1.20 14.03 8.84
C LEU A 283 -1.31 15.55 8.61
N GLY A 284 -0.23 16.26 8.32
CA GLY A 284 -0.24 17.66 7.93
C GLY A 284 -0.61 17.91 6.47
N LEU A 285 -0.32 16.95 5.58
CA LEU A 285 -0.61 17.07 4.15
C LEU A 285 -2.11 17.12 3.85
N PRO A 286 -2.53 17.78 2.75
CA PRO A 286 -3.94 17.82 2.32
C PRO A 286 -4.40 16.47 1.76
N GLY A 287 -5.72 16.28 1.66
CA GLY A 287 -6.33 15.05 1.15
C GLY A 287 -6.50 13.96 2.21
N ALA A 288 -6.57 12.70 1.81
CA ALA A 288 -6.79 11.55 2.67
C ALA A 288 -5.47 10.97 3.21
N ALA A 289 -5.40 10.74 4.51
CA ALA A 289 -4.31 10.02 5.16
C ALA A 289 -4.76 8.60 5.51
N TYR A 290 -4.05 7.61 5.00
CA TYR A 290 -4.31 6.19 5.28
C TYR A 290 -3.35 5.68 6.33
N LEU A 291 -3.89 5.15 7.42
CA LEU A 291 -3.15 4.61 8.55
C LEU A 291 -3.22 3.09 8.53
N TYR A 292 -2.11 2.43 8.79
CA TYR A 292 -2.04 0.98 8.87
C TYR A 292 -1.99 0.53 10.33
N MET A 293 -2.66 -0.59 10.64
CA MET A 293 -2.74 -1.13 12.01
C MET A 293 -1.38 -1.23 12.70
N GLY A 294 -1.29 -0.73 13.92
CA GLY A 294 -0.08 -0.73 14.73
C GLY A 294 0.93 0.38 14.39
N GLU A 295 0.66 1.19 13.36
CA GLU A 295 1.42 2.40 13.07
C GLU A 295 1.26 3.41 14.21
N GLU A 296 0.05 3.57 14.70
CA GLU A 296 -0.31 4.41 15.85
C GLU A 296 0.31 3.94 17.18
N LEU A 297 0.78 2.69 17.23
CA LEU A 297 1.51 2.15 18.38
C LEU A 297 3.03 2.20 18.18
N GLY A 298 3.49 2.61 17.00
CA GLY A 298 4.90 2.56 16.63
C GLY A 298 5.45 1.13 16.56
N LEU A 299 4.66 0.15 16.12
CA LEU A 299 5.12 -1.23 16.03
C LEU A 299 6.26 -1.37 14.99
N PRO A 300 7.35 -2.05 15.35
CA PRO A 300 8.41 -2.39 14.41
C PRO A 300 7.99 -3.55 13.50
N GLU A 301 8.77 -3.79 12.45
CA GLU A 301 8.70 -5.01 11.65
C GLU A 301 9.14 -6.21 12.47
N VAL A 302 8.45 -7.33 12.31
CA VAL A 302 8.87 -8.60 12.91
C VAL A 302 9.81 -9.32 11.95
N LEU A 303 11.11 -9.28 12.21
CA LEU A 303 12.14 -9.78 11.30
C LEU A 303 12.48 -11.25 11.51
N ASP A 304 12.21 -11.80 12.68
CA ASP A 304 12.62 -13.11 13.17
C ASP A 304 11.53 -14.18 13.10
N ILE A 305 10.53 -13.99 12.23
CA ILE A 305 9.51 -15.01 11.99
C ILE A 305 10.19 -16.31 11.51
N PRO A 306 9.96 -17.43 12.20
CA PRO A 306 10.50 -18.72 11.78
C PRO A 306 10.02 -19.10 10.37
N ASP A 307 10.89 -19.71 9.58
CA ASP A 307 10.55 -20.10 8.19
C ASP A 307 9.32 -21.01 8.12
N SER A 308 9.11 -21.86 9.12
CA SER A 308 7.94 -22.74 9.23
C SER A 308 6.60 -22.00 9.47
N ALA A 309 6.67 -20.75 9.94
CA ALA A 309 5.50 -19.91 10.22
C ALA A 309 5.21 -18.89 9.11
N ARG A 310 6.08 -18.80 8.09
CA ARG A 310 5.88 -17.86 6.99
C ARG A 310 4.71 -18.28 6.11
N GLN A 311 3.89 -17.30 5.74
CA GLN A 311 2.67 -17.50 4.96
C GLN A 311 2.68 -16.77 3.61
N ASP A 312 3.57 -15.77 3.44
CA ASP A 312 3.65 -15.04 2.17
C ASP A 312 4.03 -15.98 1.02
N PRO A 313 3.24 -16.08 -0.05
CA PRO A 313 3.51 -16.95 -1.19
C PRO A 313 4.89 -16.76 -1.82
N ILE A 314 5.45 -15.55 -1.73
CA ILE A 314 6.76 -15.26 -2.30
C ILE A 314 7.86 -16.10 -1.64
N PHE A 315 7.75 -16.40 -0.33
CA PHE A 315 8.72 -17.21 0.38
C PHE A 315 8.81 -18.63 -0.23
N ALA A 316 7.67 -19.29 -0.37
CA ALA A 316 7.62 -20.64 -0.95
C ALA A 316 8.01 -20.65 -2.45
N ARG A 317 7.54 -19.67 -3.22
CA ARG A 317 7.78 -19.61 -4.67
C ARG A 317 9.21 -19.22 -5.03
N THR A 318 9.94 -18.59 -4.12
CA THR A 318 11.36 -18.26 -4.26
C THR A 318 12.28 -19.23 -3.52
N GLU A 319 11.74 -20.36 -3.02
CA GLU A 319 12.51 -21.37 -2.25
C GLU A 319 13.25 -20.75 -1.06
N GLY A 320 12.58 -19.82 -0.34
CA GLY A 320 13.12 -19.14 0.84
C GLY A 320 14.09 -17.99 0.56
N ARG A 321 14.34 -17.63 -0.69
CA ARG A 321 15.24 -16.50 -1.03
C ARG A 321 14.65 -15.14 -0.65
N GLU A 322 13.33 -15.01 -0.72
CA GLU A 322 12.59 -13.81 -0.37
C GLU A 322 11.75 -14.08 0.88
N LYS A 323 11.99 -13.34 1.96
CA LYS A 323 11.26 -13.51 3.22
C LYS A 323 9.82 -12.99 3.19
N GLY A 324 9.50 -12.13 2.23
CA GLY A 324 8.15 -11.62 2.02
C GLY A 324 7.69 -10.57 3.04
N ARG A 325 6.38 -10.44 3.21
CA ARG A 325 5.69 -9.34 3.89
C ARG A 325 5.10 -9.73 5.26
N ASP A 326 5.36 -10.92 5.74
CA ASP A 326 4.72 -11.46 6.96
C ASP A 326 4.98 -10.61 8.19
N GLY A 327 6.16 -9.97 8.28
CA GLY A 327 6.56 -9.18 9.44
C GLY A 327 5.69 -7.96 9.74
N CYS A 328 5.06 -7.37 8.71
CA CYS A 328 4.12 -6.27 8.90
C CYS A 328 2.67 -6.74 9.16
N ARG A 329 2.39 -8.06 9.07
CA ARG A 329 1.03 -8.65 9.16
C ARG A 329 0.75 -9.36 10.48
N VAL A 330 1.68 -9.33 11.41
CA VAL A 330 1.53 -9.93 12.74
C VAL A 330 0.36 -9.26 13.48
N PRO A 331 -0.51 -10.03 14.17
CA PRO A 331 -1.66 -9.48 14.90
C PRO A 331 -1.28 -8.37 15.87
N MET A 332 -2.01 -7.26 15.86
CA MET A 332 -1.75 -6.08 16.69
C MET A 332 -2.02 -6.37 18.18
N PRO A 333 -1.16 -5.92 19.12
CA PRO A 333 -1.39 -6.10 20.55
C PRO A 333 -2.37 -5.04 21.09
N TRP A 334 -3.39 -5.50 21.81
CA TRP A 334 -4.40 -4.65 22.45
C TRP A 334 -4.19 -4.51 23.95
N THR A 335 -3.73 -5.61 24.60
CA THR A 335 -3.51 -5.64 26.05
C THR A 335 -2.05 -5.92 26.39
N ASN A 336 -1.66 -5.55 27.60
CA ASN A 336 -0.33 -5.81 28.16
C ASN A 336 -0.09 -7.30 28.50
N SER A 337 -1.14 -8.11 28.51
CA SER A 337 -1.06 -9.54 28.74
C SER A 337 -0.66 -10.29 27.48
N SER A 338 0.17 -11.34 27.60
CA SER A 338 0.45 -12.27 26.50
C SER A 338 -0.71 -13.25 26.22
N GLU A 339 -1.71 -13.28 27.10
CA GLU A 339 -2.90 -14.12 26.90
C GLU A 339 -3.73 -13.66 25.70
N ARG A 340 -4.40 -14.60 25.06
CA ARG A 340 -5.32 -14.32 23.93
C ARG A 340 -4.66 -13.49 22.81
N LEU A 341 -3.41 -13.76 22.50
CA LEU A 341 -2.63 -13.01 21.51
C LEU A 341 -2.59 -11.50 21.85
N ALA A 342 -2.21 -11.17 23.07
CA ALA A 342 -2.21 -9.81 23.58
C ALA A 342 -3.57 -9.10 23.35
N GLY A 343 -4.69 -9.79 23.65
CA GLY A 343 -6.04 -9.27 23.49
C GLY A 343 -6.59 -9.21 22.06
N PHE A 344 -5.85 -9.67 21.06
CA PHE A 344 -6.34 -9.71 19.68
C PHE A 344 -7.48 -10.73 19.51
N SER A 345 -7.44 -11.85 20.22
CA SER A 345 -8.49 -12.87 20.21
C SER A 345 -9.34 -12.82 21.48
N THR A 346 -10.62 -13.16 21.37
CA THR A 346 -11.50 -13.39 22.50
C THR A 346 -11.32 -14.77 23.15
N SER A 347 -10.63 -15.69 22.47
CA SER A 347 -10.36 -17.07 22.92
C SER A 347 -8.93 -17.21 23.41
N ALA A 348 -8.75 -17.91 24.53
CA ALA A 348 -7.42 -18.24 25.07
C ALA A 348 -6.69 -19.37 24.31
N ASN A 349 -7.41 -20.16 23.51
CA ASN A 349 -6.91 -21.36 22.85
C ASN A 349 -6.79 -21.18 21.33
N VAL A 350 -6.45 -19.99 20.86
CA VAL A 350 -6.27 -19.71 19.44
C VAL A 350 -4.79 -19.59 19.13
N GLU A 351 -4.34 -20.34 18.14
CA GLU A 351 -3.02 -20.14 17.54
C GLU A 351 -3.05 -18.91 16.65
N SER A 352 -1.99 -18.11 16.72
CA SER A 352 -1.85 -16.94 15.86
C SER A 352 -1.56 -17.36 14.43
N TRP A 353 -2.17 -16.64 13.47
CA TRP A 353 -1.79 -16.72 12.06
C TRP A 353 -0.29 -16.46 11.84
N MET A 354 0.24 -15.44 12.54
CA MET A 354 1.66 -15.11 12.61
C MET A 354 2.09 -15.06 14.09
N PRO A 355 3.27 -15.57 14.45
CA PRO A 355 3.73 -15.49 15.83
C PRO A 355 3.95 -14.05 16.25
N GLN A 356 3.35 -13.65 17.40
CA GLN A 356 3.61 -12.36 18.00
C GLN A 356 4.92 -12.40 18.79
N PRO A 357 5.77 -11.35 18.74
CA PRO A 357 6.89 -11.17 19.65
C PRO A 357 6.44 -11.15 21.12
N GLU A 358 7.25 -11.73 22.01
CA GLU A 358 6.93 -11.85 23.45
C GLU A 358 6.79 -10.46 24.13
N ASP A 359 7.51 -9.44 23.65
CA ASP A 359 7.53 -8.09 24.20
C ASP A 359 6.37 -7.20 23.69
N TRP A 360 5.54 -7.68 22.77
CA TRP A 360 4.49 -6.84 22.13
C TRP A 360 3.42 -6.35 23.10
N GLY A 361 3.16 -7.04 24.21
CA GLY A 361 2.27 -6.53 25.28
C GLY A 361 2.71 -5.16 25.79
N SER A 362 4.01 -4.89 25.92
CA SER A 362 4.55 -3.60 26.34
C SER A 362 4.30 -2.46 25.32
N ARG A 363 3.96 -2.79 24.09
CA ARG A 363 3.65 -1.85 22.99
C ARG A 363 2.15 -1.78 22.68
N SER A 364 1.33 -2.45 23.48
CA SER A 364 -0.11 -2.55 23.27
C SER A 364 -0.85 -1.21 23.42
N VAL A 365 -2.10 -1.20 22.95
CA VAL A 365 -3.01 -0.07 23.18
C VAL A 365 -3.12 0.23 24.68
N GLU A 366 -3.37 -0.79 25.52
CA GLU A 366 -3.48 -0.65 26.98
C GLU A 366 -2.23 -0.03 27.62
N SER A 367 -1.03 -0.44 27.16
CA SER A 367 0.23 0.10 27.69
C SER A 367 0.48 1.56 27.31
N GLN A 368 -0.15 2.04 26.24
CA GLN A 368 0.05 3.40 25.71
C GLN A 368 -1.11 4.35 26.01
N ASP A 369 -2.25 3.86 26.46
CA ASP A 369 -3.49 4.62 26.56
C ASP A 369 -3.38 5.81 27.53
N ASP A 370 -2.76 5.60 28.68
CA ASP A 370 -2.57 6.63 29.73
C ASP A 370 -1.21 7.36 29.63
N ASP A 371 -0.34 6.99 28.69
CA ASP A 371 0.95 7.65 28.49
C ASP A 371 0.84 8.78 27.46
N CYS A 372 0.84 10.02 27.93
CA CYS A 372 0.76 11.21 27.10
C CYS A 372 2.00 11.40 26.15
N SER A 373 3.09 10.69 26.41
CA SER A 373 4.28 10.71 25.56
C SER A 373 4.29 9.60 24.50
N SER A 374 3.33 8.68 24.55
CA SER A 374 3.23 7.53 23.65
C SER A 374 3.01 7.92 22.19
N MET A 375 3.23 6.95 21.29
CA MET A 375 2.89 7.12 19.87
C MET A 375 1.39 7.28 19.67
N LEU A 376 0.60 6.49 20.41
CA LEU A 376 -0.86 6.54 20.39
C LEU A 376 -1.39 7.93 20.80
N ALA A 377 -0.83 8.53 21.85
CA ALA A 377 -1.17 9.88 22.28
C ALA A 377 -0.84 10.92 21.18
N LEU A 378 0.32 10.79 20.50
CA LEU A 378 0.68 11.67 19.40
C LEU A 378 -0.33 11.58 18.25
N TYR A 379 -0.72 10.36 17.82
CA TYR A 379 -1.71 10.18 16.76
C TYR A 379 -3.07 10.78 17.13
N ARG A 380 -3.55 10.58 18.37
CA ARG A 380 -4.79 11.18 18.85
C ARG A 380 -4.75 12.71 18.81
N GLN A 381 -3.65 13.31 19.28
CA GLN A 381 -3.48 14.76 19.26
C GLN A 381 -3.41 15.29 17.83
N ALA A 382 -2.60 14.66 16.98
CA ALA A 382 -2.45 15.07 15.59
C ALA A 382 -3.76 14.97 14.82
N LEU A 383 -4.53 13.89 14.99
CA LEU A 383 -5.85 13.75 14.36
C LEU A 383 -6.84 14.78 14.85
N SER A 384 -6.81 15.12 16.16
CA SER A 384 -7.66 16.19 16.72
C SER A 384 -7.30 17.55 16.10
N CYS A 385 -6.01 17.92 16.05
CA CYS A 385 -5.55 19.17 15.45
C CYS A 385 -5.82 19.23 13.94
N ARG A 386 -5.73 18.07 13.26
CA ARG A 386 -5.98 17.97 11.80
C ARG A 386 -7.40 18.39 11.43
N VAL A 387 -8.40 18.21 12.30
CA VAL A 387 -9.77 18.65 12.04
C VAL A 387 -9.83 20.14 11.73
N ASP A 388 -9.06 20.97 12.44
CA ASP A 388 -9.01 22.41 12.20
C ASP A 388 -8.10 22.76 10.99
N MET A 389 -7.04 22.00 10.79
CA MET A 389 -6.15 22.16 9.63
C MET A 389 -6.89 21.85 8.31
N VAL A 390 -7.77 20.84 8.26
CA VAL A 390 -8.57 20.51 7.07
C VAL A 390 -9.51 21.67 6.68
N LYS A 391 -10.02 22.43 7.63
CA LYS A 391 -10.85 23.62 7.36
C LYS A 391 -10.12 24.75 6.63
N GLN A 392 -8.77 24.72 6.60
CA GLN A 392 -7.96 25.68 5.84
C GLN A 392 -7.94 25.41 4.32
N GLY A 393 -8.56 24.32 3.88
CA GLY A 393 -8.59 23.91 2.47
C GLY A 393 -7.45 22.93 2.10
N GLU A 394 -7.33 22.70 0.80
CA GLU A 394 -6.38 21.72 0.25
C GLU A 394 -5.14 22.37 -0.37
N GLU A 395 -5.08 23.71 -0.40
CA GLU A 395 -3.95 24.44 -0.96
C GLU A 395 -2.78 24.46 0.00
N ILE A 396 -1.57 24.09 -0.51
CA ILE A 396 -0.32 24.16 0.23
C ILE A 396 0.75 24.87 -0.59
N HIS A 397 1.67 25.54 0.13
CA HIS A 397 2.84 26.17 -0.46
C HIS A 397 4.09 25.54 0.15
N PHE A 398 4.87 24.83 -0.66
CA PHE A 398 6.16 24.29 -0.22
C PHE A 398 7.16 25.44 -0.02
N ILE A 399 7.97 25.33 1.04
CA ILE A 399 9.02 26.30 1.37
C ILE A 399 10.36 25.57 1.32
N GLY A 400 11.28 26.08 0.49
CA GLY A 400 12.52 25.36 0.18
C GLY A 400 12.29 24.13 -0.71
N ASP A 401 13.36 23.39 -0.97
CA ASP A 401 13.37 22.18 -1.81
C ASP A 401 13.84 20.91 -1.06
N GLY A 402 14.15 21.05 0.22
CA GLY A 402 14.64 19.97 1.08
C GLY A 402 16.14 19.73 1.04
N THR A 403 16.92 20.52 0.31
CA THR A 403 18.39 20.38 0.23
C THR A 403 19.11 20.78 1.51
N ASP A 404 18.47 21.58 2.35
CA ASP A 404 18.92 22.04 3.67
C ASP A 404 18.55 21.05 4.82
N GLY A 405 17.92 19.93 4.49
CA GLY A 405 17.46 18.95 5.47
C GLY A 405 16.07 19.24 6.05
N LEU A 406 15.43 20.35 5.66
CA LEU A 406 14.08 20.70 6.07
C LEU A 406 13.08 20.39 4.95
N PHE A 407 12.04 19.61 5.28
CA PHE A 407 10.83 19.54 4.48
C PHE A 407 9.76 20.41 5.13
N SER A 408 9.30 21.43 4.43
CA SER A 408 8.34 22.38 4.99
C SER A 408 7.32 22.88 3.98
N PHE A 409 6.12 23.17 4.49
CA PHE A 409 5.04 23.78 3.74
C PHE A 409 4.08 24.53 4.63
N THR A 410 3.34 25.48 4.06
CA THR A 410 2.21 26.15 4.72
C THR A 410 0.89 25.63 4.16
N ARG A 411 -0.15 25.59 5.01
CA ARG A 411 -1.54 25.27 4.68
C ARG A 411 -2.44 26.26 5.44
N GLY A 412 -2.91 27.29 4.75
CA GLY A 412 -3.60 28.42 5.39
C GLY A 412 -2.73 29.06 6.48
N SER A 413 -3.26 29.16 7.72
CA SER A 413 -2.51 29.68 8.86
C SER A 413 -1.46 28.72 9.43
N TYR A 414 -1.54 27.45 9.12
CA TYR A 414 -0.63 26.43 9.63
C TYR A 414 0.66 26.33 8.82
N ALA A 415 1.72 25.91 9.49
CA ALA A 415 2.94 25.44 8.84
C ALA A 415 3.36 24.08 9.43
N VAL A 416 3.88 23.22 8.56
CA VAL A 416 4.47 21.92 8.91
C VAL A 416 5.95 21.97 8.59
N VAL A 417 6.79 21.62 9.56
CA VAL A 417 8.25 21.59 9.41
C VAL A 417 8.77 20.26 9.89
N VAL A 418 9.54 19.58 9.05
CA VAL A 418 10.19 18.29 9.36
C VAL A 418 11.69 18.46 9.15
N ASN A 419 12.46 18.24 10.20
CA ASN A 419 13.92 18.20 10.14
C ASN A 419 14.38 16.74 10.00
N THR A 420 15.01 16.43 8.87
CA THR A 420 15.54 15.09 8.59
C THR A 420 17.03 14.96 8.87
N SER A 421 17.70 16.05 9.29
CA SER A 421 19.12 16.06 9.58
C SER A 421 19.43 15.49 10.99
N GLU A 422 20.71 15.24 11.24
CA GLU A 422 21.21 14.77 12.54
C GLU A 422 21.47 15.92 13.53
N ASP A 423 21.29 17.16 13.12
CA ASP A 423 21.50 18.36 13.92
C ASP A 423 20.20 19.16 14.07
N ALA A 424 20.14 20.04 15.07
CA ALA A 424 19.11 21.05 15.17
C ALA A 424 19.29 22.11 14.07
N VAL A 425 18.19 22.51 13.43
CA VAL A 425 18.20 23.46 12.31
C VAL A 425 17.31 24.64 12.65
N GLU A 426 17.74 25.85 12.22
CA GLU A 426 16.94 27.06 12.33
C GLU A 426 15.72 26.98 11.40
N ILE A 427 14.54 27.33 11.93
CA ILE A 427 13.32 27.43 11.13
C ILE A 427 13.31 28.79 10.42
N PRO A 428 13.19 28.83 9.09
CA PRO A 428 13.14 30.10 8.35
C PRO A 428 12.07 31.05 8.90
N GLN A 429 12.42 32.35 8.97
CA GLN A 429 11.52 33.37 9.52
C GLN A 429 10.20 33.47 8.77
N GLU A 430 10.19 33.21 7.46
CA GLU A 430 8.97 33.16 6.65
C GLU A 430 8.00 32.04 7.10
N ILE A 431 8.51 30.92 7.61
CA ILE A 431 7.70 29.86 8.20
C ILE A 431 7.18 30.30 9.56
N MET A 432 8.02 30.91 10.38
CA MET A 432 7.61 31.39 11.70
C MET A 432 6.49 32.44 11.59
N ALA A 433 6.69 33.51 10.87
CA ALA A 433 5.68 34.55 10.54
C ALA A 433 4.66 34.84 11.65
N GLY A 434 5.09 34.83 12.92
CA GLY A 434 4.25 35.03 14.11
C GLY A 434 3.52 33.76 14.61
N ARG A 435 3.75 32.59 13.99
CA ARG A 435 3.19 31.31 14.43
C ARG A 435 3.86 30.79 15.70
N GLY A 436 3.07 30.12 16.52
CA GLY A 436 3.55 29.39 17.70
C GLY A 436 3.47 27.88 17.51
N LEU A 437 4.08 27.13 18.44
CA LEU A 437 3.99 25.68 18.44
C LEU A 437 2.56 25.20 18.75
N ILE A 438 1.98 24.39 17.86
CA ILE A 438 0.73 23.66 18.09
C ILE A 438 1.03 22.25 18.57
N LEU A 439 1.89 21.51 17.83
CA LEU A 439 2.21 20.13 18.11
C LEU A 439 3.65 19.81 17.68
N GLY A 440 4.37 19.10 18.53
CA GLY A 440 5.69 18.56 18.23
C GLY A 440 5.67 17.04 18.19
N SER A 441 6.52 16.43 17.36
CA SER A 441 6.65 14.98 17.30
C SER A 441 7.08 14.34 18.63
N GLN A 442 7.71 15.10 19.49
CA GLN A 442 8.02 14.78 20.89
C GLN A 442 8.26 16.07 21.70
N THR A 443 8.34 15.93 23.02
CA THR A 443 8.63 17.07 23.90
C THR A 443 10.02 17.64 23.61
N GLY A 444 10.14 18.98 23.62
CA GLY A 444 11.43 19.67 23.50
C GLY A 444 12.01 19.76 22.09
N VAL A 445 11.25 19.37 21.06
CA VAL A 445 11.74 19.45 19.66
C VAL A 445 11.73 20.86 19.08
N PHE A 446 11.07 21.80 19.74
CA PHE A 446 10.97 23.18 19.31
C PHE A 446 11.52 24.11 20.41
N SER A 447 12.35 25.04 20.00
CA SER A 447 12.87 26.08 20.91
C SER A 447 12.85 27.44 20.23
N THR A 448 12.53 28.46 21.00
CA THR A 448 12.58 29.89 20.57
C THR A 448 13.68 30.62 21.30
N GLY A 449 14.59 31.23 20.56
CA GLY A 449 15.56 32.20 21.06
C GLY A 449 15.10 33.65 20.83
N GLU A 450 15.93 34.62 21.17
CA GLU A 450 15.60 36.04 20.97
C GLU A 450 15.52 36.41 19.47
N GLU A 451 16.31 35.77 18.61
CA GLU A 451 16.43 36.12 17.18
C GLU A 451 15.93 34.98 16.25
N ALA A 452 15.92 33.73 16.70
CA ALA A 452 15.64 32.57 15.86
C ALA A 452 14.91 31.47 16.62
N SER A 453 14.18 30.63 15.87
CA SER A 453 13.54 29.41 16.38
C SER A 453 14.18 28.18 15.73
N TYR A 454 14.28 27.08 16.48
CA TYR A 454 15.00 25.88 16.07
C TYR A 454 14.12 24.66 16.21
N ILE A 455 14.32 23.71 15.30
CA ILE A 455 13.73 22.36 15.35
C ILE A 455 14.85 21.33 15.55
N ALA A 456 14.64 20.43 16.50
CA ALA A 456 15.61 19.37 16.82
C ALA A 456 15.82 18.39 15.68
N ALA A 457 16.93 17.65 15.73
CA ALA A 457 17.27 16.59 14.80
C ALA A 457 16.15 15.51 14.70
N ASN A 458 15.90 15.00 13.50
CA ASN A 458 14.96 13.89 13.26
C ASN A 458 13.58 14.10 13.91
N SER A 459 13.01 15.30 13.74
CA SER A 459 11.75 15.70 14.37
C SER A 459 10.83 16.49 13.45
N ALA A 460 9.59 16.71 13.89
CA ALA A 460 8.60 17.52 13.19
C ALA A 460 7.81 18.40 14.15
N VAL A 461 7.34 19.54 13.62
CA VAL A 461 6.45 20.47 14.33
C VAL A 461 5.32 20.95 13.42
N TRP A 462 4.17 21.20 14.03
CA TRP A 462 3.09 21.99 13.47
C TRP A 462 3.04 23.34 14.17
N LEU A 463 2.99 24.39 13.37
CA LEU A 463 2.95 25.78 13.83
C LEU A 463 1.66 26.43 13.34
N GLY A 464 1.08 27.39 14.14
CA GLY A 464 -0.11 28.13 13.76
C GLY A 464 -0.39 29.35 14.60
#